data_db6afd4cba94dcc3ec931ac975b21fac
#
_entry.id   db6afd4cba94dcc3ec931ac975b21fac
#
_cell.length_a   1.000
_cell.length_b   1.000
_cell.length_c   1.000
_cell.angle_alpha   90.00
_cell.angle_beta   90.00
_cell.angle_gamma   90.00
#
_symmetry.space_group_name_H-M   'P 1'
#
loop_
_entity.id
_entity.type
_entity.pdbx_description
1 polymer ?
#
loop_
_entity_poly.entity_id
_entity_poly.type
_entity_poly.pdbx_seq_one_letter_code
_entity_poly.pdbx_strand_id
1 'polypeptide(L)'
;MAYELLIQNGNNVYQPVVTGEITWKTERKSYPGELQFDIVMDDTIKNITEGNAVRLRKDGKNIFFGFIFSKKRDKEKIISITAYDQLRYFKNKDTYVYENKTAGELVKMLANDFNMQTGIIENTGFKIQSRVEENTTLFDMIQNAIDLTVQNRKELYVLYD
;
A
#
# COMPACT_ATOMS: atom_id res chain seq x y z
N MET A 1 10.26 -10.53 21.00
CA MET A 1 9.65 -9.98 19.76
C MET A 1 10.70 -10.05 18.67
N ALA A 2 10.48 -10.87 17.64
CA ALA A 2 11.40 -11.01 16.51
C ALA A 2 10.79 -10.33 15.28
N TYR A 3 11.54 -9.40 14.67
CA TYR A 3 11.21 -8.81 13.38
C TYR A 3 12.06 -9.46 12.30
N GLU A 4 11.44 -9.74 11.17
CA GLU A 4 12.08 -10.31 10.00
C GLU A 4 11.76 -9.44 8.79
N LEU A 5 12.80 -8.85 8.17
CA LEU A 5 12.69 -8.08 6.93
C LEU A 5 13.19 -8.93 5.78
N LEU A 6 12.36 -9.11 4.77
CA LEU A 6 12.68 -9.89 3.58
C LEU A 6 12.51 -9.03 2.33
N ILE A 7 13.46 -9.15 1.40
CA ILE A 7 13.40 -8.51 0.08
C ILE A 7 13.46 -9.61 -0.97
N GLN A 8 12.53 -9.58 -1.92
CA GLN A 8 12.47 -10.57 -3.00
C GLN A 8 12.80 -9.92 -4.35
N ASN A 9 13.77 -10.49 -5.05
CA ASN A 9 14.10 -10.17 -6.44
C ASN A 9 13.99 -11.44 -7.29
N GLY A 10 12.98 -11.52 -8.13
CA GLY A 10 12.66 -12.72 -8.88
C GLY A 10 12.42 -13.91 -7.96
N ASN A 11 13.19 -14.98 -8.14
CA ASN A 11 13.11 -16.20 -7.32
C ASN A 11 13.98 -16.16 -6.05
N ASN A 12 14.77 -15.11 -5.87
CA ASN A 12 15.68 -14.99 -4.72
C ASN A 12 15.02 -14.16 -3.62
N VAL A 13 15.13 -14.65 -2.39
CA VAL A 13 14.69 -13.94 -1.18
C VAL A 13 15.92 -13.64 -0.32
N TYR A 14 16.07 -12.38 0.06
CA TYR A 14 17.18 -11.89 0.86
C TYR A 14 16.68 -11.44 2.22
N GLN A 15 17.44 -11.75 3.25
CA GLN A 15 17.26 -11.16 4.58
C GLN A 15 18.44 -10.22 4.83
N PRO A 16 18.29 -8.91 4.56
CA PRO A 16 19.38 -7.96 4.67
C PRO A 16 19.75 -7.69 6.12
N VAL A 17 20.99 -7.27 6.35
CA VAL A 17 21.40 -6.69 7.62
C VAL A 17 20.85 -5.27 7.69
N VAL A 18 19.86 -5.07 8.57
CA VAL A 18 19.26 -3.76 8.82
C VAL A 18 20.15 -2.98 9.79
N THR A 19 20.40 -1.72 9.49
CA THR A 19 21.09 -0.79 10.39
C THR A 19 20.13 0.32 10.81
N GLY A 20 20.14 0.68 12.08
CA GLY A 20 19.21 1.69 12.61
C GLY A 20 17.79 1.17 12.81
N GLU A 21 16.83 2.05 12.61
CA GLU A 21 15.42 1.80 12.87
C GLU A 21 14.65 1.41 11.59
N ILE A 22 13.65 0.57 11.76
CA ILE A 22 12.62 0.34 10.73
C ILE A 22 11.42 1.20 11.10
N THR A 23 11.07 2.11 10.22
CA THR A 23 9.88 2.96 10.40
C THR A 23 8.75 2.49 9.50
N TRP A 24 7.61 2.10 10.08
CA TRP A 24 6.39 1.80 9.36
C TRP A 24 5.34 2.86 9.69
N LYS A 25 4.90 3.58 8.66
CA LYS A 25 3.94 4.67 8.74
C LYS A 25 2.67 4.31 7.99
N THR A 26 1.53 4.53 8.63
CA THR A 26 0.21 4.44 8.01
C THR A 26 -0.59 5.70 8.31
N GLU A 27 -1.42 6.12 7.36
CA GLU A 27 -2.34 7.23 7.52
C GLU A 27 -3.76 6.78 7.21
N ARG A 28 -4.72 7.31 7.94
CA ARG A 28 -6.13 6.92 7.77
C ARG A 28 -6.72 7.29 6.42
N LYS A 29 -6.23 8.36 5.78
CA LYS A 29 -6.82 8.94 4.56
C LYS A 29 -5.78 9.10 3.47
N SER A 30 -6.12 8.65 2.27
CA SER A 30 -5.44 8.99 1.01
C SER A 30 -3.93 8.79 0.99
N TYR A 31 -3.42 7.85 1.78
CA TYR A 31 -2.00 7.55 1.85
C TYR A 31 -1.74 6.04 1.92
N PRO A 32 -0.79 5.52 1.12
CA PRO A 32 -0.36 4.12 1.23
C PRO A 32 0.43 3.90 2.50
N GLY A 33 0.50 2.67 2.97
CA GLY A 33 1.47 2.29 3.99
C GLY A 33 2.89 2.50 3.47
N GLU A 34 3.75 3.12 4.28
CA GLU A 34 5.14 3.43 3.95
C GLU A 34 6.07 2.73 4.93
N LEU A 35 7.06 2.01 4.39
CA LEU A 35 8.11 1.38 5.16
C LEU A 35 9.46 1.99 4.79
N GLN A 36 10.18 2.52 5.78
CA GLN A 36 11.52 3.06 5.61
C GLN A 36 12.50 2.27 6.47
N PHE A 37 13.65 1.95 5.91
CA PHE A 37 14.72 1.22 6.57
C PHE A 37 16.05 1.39 5.85
N ASP A 38 17.12 1.22 6.58
CA ASP A 38 18.49 1.23 6.08
C ASP A 38 19.10 -0.18 6.14
N ILE A 39 19.79 -0.57 5.10
CA ILE A 39 20.48 -1.85 5.02
C ILE A 39 21.96 -1.67 4.69
N VAL A 40 22.77 -2.60 5.17
CA VAL A 40 24.18 -2.68 4.79
C VAL A 40 24.28 -3.42 3.46
N MET A 41 24.96 -2.81 2.50
CA MET A 41 25.23 -3.43 1.20
C MET A 41 26.35 -4.45 1.35
N ASP A 42 26.04 -5.70 1.08
CA ASP A 42 27.02 -6.78 0.96
C ASP A 42 26.98 -7.41 -0.44
N ASP A 43 27.83 -8.42 -0.66
CA ASP A 43 27.93 -9.10 -1.96
C ASP A 43 26.68 -9.89 -2.34
N THR A 44 25.82 -10.21 -1.37
CA THR A 44 24.58 -10.98 -1.59
C THR A 44 23.43 -10.08 -2.00
N ILE A 45 23.47 -8.78 -1.64
CA ILE A 45 22.36 -7.82 -1.79
C ILE A 45 22.59 -6.86 -2.97
N LYS A 46 23.58 -7.10 -3.82
CA LYS A 46 23.94 -6.20 -4.95
C LYS A 46 22.83 -5.96 -5.96
N ASN A 47 21.86 -6.85 -6.06
CA ASN A 47 20.83 -6.84 -7.10
C ASN A 47 19.45 -6.32 -6.61
N ILE A 48 19.39 -5.63 -5.48
CA ILE A 48 18.15 -5.01 -5.03
C ILE A 48 17.87 -3.77 -5.88
N THR A 49 16.68 -3.72 -6.48
CA THR A 49 16.23 -2.62 -7.34
C THR A 49 14.84 -2.15 -6.94
N GLU A 50 14.45 -0.98 -7.44
CA GLU A 50 13.09 -0.50 -7.37
C GLU A 50 12.14 -1.53 -8.01
N GLY A 51 10.95 -1.71 -7.44
CA GLY A 51 9.99 -2.74 -7.82
C GLY A 51 10.19 -4.10 -7.15
N ASN A 52 11.30 -4.34 -6.44
CA ASN A 52 11.46 -5.55 -5.65
C ASN A 52 10.46 -5.57 -4.49
N ALA A 53 9.88 -6.75 -4.22
CA ALA A 53 8.95 -6.91 -3.13
C ALA A 53 9.64 -6.88 -1.76
N VAL A 54 9.01 -6.22 -0.80
CA VAL A 54 9.46 -6.14 0.60
C VAL A 54 8.38 -6.68 1.50
N ARG A 55 8.79 -7.49 2.47
CA ARG A 55 7.91 -8.05 3.50
C ARG A 55 8.52 -7.83 4.87
N LEU A 56 7.74 -7.24 5.78
CA LEU A 56 8.07 -7.16 7.19
C LEU A 56 7.17 -8.10 7.97
N ARG A 57 7.78 -8.94 8.78
CA ARG A 57 7.09 -9.85 9.70
C ARG A 57 7.42 -9.51 11.13
N LYS A 58 6.46 -9.77 12.01
CA LYS A 58 6.61 -9.70 13.45
C LYS A 58 6.12 -11.01 14.05
N ASP A 59 7.00 -11.70 14.77
CA ASP A 59 6.70 -13.00 15.39
C ASP A 59 6.05 -13.99 14.39
N GLY A 60 6.59 -14.04 13.15
CA GLY A 60 6.12 -14.90 12.05
C GLY A 60 4.89 -14.41 11.30
N LYS A 61 4.21 -13.35 11.75
CA LYS A 61 3.05 -12.76 11.07
C LYS A 61 3.46 -11.63 10.15
N ASN A 62 2.93 -11.61 8.92
CA ASN A 62 3.11 -10.48 8.02
C ASN A 62 2.42 -9.26 8.61
N ILE A 63 3.13 -8.13 8.67
CA ILE A 63 2.60 -6.83 9.10
C ILE A 63 2.72 -5.78 8.01
N PHE A 64 3.59 -5.99 7.02
CA PHE A 64 3.72 -5.14 5.84
C PHE A 64 4.11 -5.99 4.64
N PHE A 65 3.50 -5.70 3.50
CA PHE A 65 3.90 -6.17 2.19
C PHE A 65 3.84 -5.00 1.20
N GLY A 66 4.89 -4.81 0.42
CA GLY A 66 4.93 -3.73 -0.55
C GLY A 66 6.12 -3.86 -1.49
N PHE A 67 6.44 -2.76 -2.17
CA PHE A 67 7.48 -2.74 -3.19
C PHE A 67 8.43 -1.57 -2.96
N ILE A 68 9.71 -1.78 -3.23
CA ILE A 68 10.72 -0.72 -3.18
C ILE A 68 10.35 0.36 -4.19
N PHE A 69 10.20 1.58 -3.71
CA PHE A 69 9.89 2.74 -4.53
C PHE A 69 11.12 3.61 -4.78
N SER A 70 11.96 3.75 -3.77
CA SER A 70 13.21 4.49 -3.91
C SER A 70 14.34 3.84 -3.12
N LYS A 71 15.53 4.02 -3.66
CA LYS A 71 16.77 3.50 -3.10
C LYS A 71 17.84 4.58 -3.19
N LYS A 72 18.44 4.95 -2.06
CA LYS A 72 19.55 5.91 -2.00
C LYS A 72 20.75 5.24 -1.36
N ARG A 73 21.91 5.31 -2.00
CA ARG A 73 23.17 4.79 -1.50
C ARG A 73 24.01 5.94 -0.97
N ASP A 74 24.57 5.78 0.23
CA ASP A 74 25.58 6.67 0.77
C ASP A 74 27.03 6.19 0.47
N LYS A 75 28.00 6.92 1.00
CA LYS A 75 29.43 6.62 0.84
C LYS A 75 29.89 5.42 1.71
N GLU A 76 29.14 5.04 2.72
CA GLU A 76 29.48 4.02 3.72
C GLU A 76 28.88 2.64 3.42
N LYS A 77 28.46 2.39 2.19
CA LYS A 77 27.76 1.17 1.77
C LYS A 77 26.40 0.96 2.47
N ILE A 78 25.79 2.00 3.00
CA ILE A 78 24.44 1.97 3.52
C ILE A 78 23.48 2.31 2.37
N ILE A 79 22.39 1.58 2.30
CA ILE A 79 21.32 1.82 1.34
C ILE A 79 20.06 2.14 2.13
N SER A 80 19.57 3.38 1.99
CA SER A 80 18.28 3.81 2.51
C SER A 80 17.19 3.43 1.52
N ILE A 81 16.18 2.72 1.99
CA ILE A 81 15.08 2.18 1.18
C ILE A 81 13.77 2.74 1.69
N THR A 82 12.94 3.20 0.74
CA THR A 82 11.53 3.50 0.97
C THR A 82 10.68 2.54 0.13
N ALA A 83 9.79 1.81 0.79
CA ALA A 83 8.84 0.92 0.16
C ALA A 83 7.41 1.37 0.48
N TYR A 84 6.49 1.16 -0.46
CA TYR A 84 5.06 1.40 -0.30
C TYR A 84 4.28 0.11 -0.53
N ASP A 85 3.15 -0.02 0.17
CA ASP A 85 2.18 -1.08 -0.10
C ASP A 85 1.47 -0.87 -1.45
N GLN A 86 0.60 -1.81 -1.82
CA GLN A 86 -0.09 -1.76 -3.12
C GLN A 86 -1.05 -0.56 -3.24
N LEU A 87 -1.52 0.03 -2.14
CA LEU A 87 -2.37 1.22 -2.19
C LEU A 87 -1.67 2.43 -2.82
N ARG A 88 -0.34 2.38 -3.01
CA ARG A 88 0.41 3.41 -3.76
C ARG A 88 -0.15 3.63 -5.16
N TYR A 89 -0.70 2.61 -5.80
CA TYR A 89 -1.34 2.72 -7.12
C TYR A 89 -2.59 3.60 -7.08
N PHE A 90 -3.27 3.72 -5.96
CA PHE A 90 -4.45 4.59 -5.80
C PHE A 90 -4.13 6.09 -5.79
N LYS A 91 -2.85 6.47 -5.83
CA LYS A 91 -2.43 7.86 -6.11
C LYS A 91 -2.55 8.24 -7.60
N ASN A 92 -2.75 7.27 -8.49
CA ASN A 92 -3.01 7.55 -9.89
C ASN A 92 -4.35 8.26 -10.05
N LYS A 93 -4.41 9.17 -11.02
CA LYS A 93 -5.64 9.86 -11.41
C LYS A 93 -6.29 9.15 -12.58
N ASP A 94 -7.60 9.10 -12.56
CA ASP A 94 -8.39 8.55 -13.64
C ASP A 94 -9.80 9.17 -13.66
N THR A 95 -10.62 8.76 -14.63
CA THR A 95 -12.01 9.16 -14.75
C THR A 95 -12.90 7.92 -14.66
N TYR A 96 -13.78 7.90 -13.66
CA TYR A 96 -14.72 6.81 -13.43
C TYR A 96 -16.14 7.31 -13.38
N VAL A 97 -17.02 6.52 -13.99
CA VAL A 97 -18.46 6.66 -13.86
C VAL A 97 -19.01 5.39 -13.22
N TYR A 98 -19.70 5.54 -12.13
CA TYR A 98 -20.32 4.39 -11.45
C TYR A 98 -21.68 4.74 -10.87
N GLU A 99 -22.55 3.74 -10.77
CA GLU A 99 -23.89 3.86 -10.22
C GLU A 99 -24.26 2.67 -9.34
N ASN A 100 -25.14 2.88 -8.39
CA ASN A 100 -25.66 1.85 -7.48
C ASN A 100 -24.59 1.01 -6.77
N LYS A 101 -23.41 1.59 -6.52
CA LYS A 101 -22.30 0.92 -5.81
C LYS A 101 -22.17 1.40 -4.39
N THR A 102 -21.86 0.48 -3.49
CA THR A 102 -21.36 0.82 -2.15
C THR A 102 -19.88 1.21 -2.23
N ALA A 103 -19.36 1.88 -1.18
CA ALA A 103 -17.94 2.20 -1.13
C ALA A 103 -17.05 0.95 -1.22
N GLY A 104 -17.43 -0.17 -0.57
CA GLY A 104 -16.72 -1.44 -0.68
C GLY A 104 -16.75 -2.03 -2.10
N GLU A 105 -17.88 -1.93 -2.82
CA GLU A 105 -17.97 -2.36 -4.23
C GLU A 105 -17.13 -1.48 -5.15
N LEU A 106 -17.02 -0.18 -4.87
CA LEU A 106 -16.13 0.72 -5.60
C LEU A 106 -14.67 0.33 -5.41
N VAL A 107 -14.23 0.08 -4.17
CA VAL A 107 -12.85 -0.39 -3.89
C VAL A 107 -12.53 -1.67 -4.66
N LYS A 108 -13.44 -2.66 -4.67
CA LYS A 108 -13.26 -3.90 -5.44
C LYS A 108 -13.14 -3.66 -6.94
N MET A 109 -13.97 -2.76 -7.48
CA MET A 109 -13.92 -2.40 -8.91
C MET A 109 -12.57 -1.79 -9.27
N LEU A 110 -12.12 -0.78 -8.53
CA LEU A 110 -10.84 -0.12 -8.77
C LEU A 110 -9.65 -1.07 -8.58
N ALA A 111 -9.67 -1.89 -7.53
CA ALA A 111 -8.61 -2.88 -7.29
C ALA A 111 -8.52 -3.90 -8.44
N ASN A 112 -9.66 -4.35 -8.96
CA ASN A 112 -9.71 -5.29 -10.08
C ASN A 112 -9.14 -4.68 -11.36
N ASP A 113 -9.46 -3.42 -11.66
CA ASP A 113 -8.96 -2.72 -12.85
C ASP A 113 -7.42 -2.55 -12.83
N PHE A 114 -6.84 -2.44 -11.65
CA PHE A 114 -5.39 -2.35 -11.44
C PHE A 114 -4.73 -3.70 -11.09
N ASN A 115 -5.45 -4.82 -11.22
CA ASN A 115 -4.97 -6.17 -10.88
C ASN A 115 -4.41 -6.28 -9.46
N MET A 116 -4.97 -5.52 -8.51
CA MET A 116 -4.61 -5.57 -7.11
C MET A 116 -5.37 -6.67 -6.39
N GLN A 117 -4.72 -7.29 -5.42
CA GLN A 117 -5.39 -8.27 -4.58
C GLN A 117 -6.19 -7.57 -3.48
N THR A 118 -7.40 -8.04 -3.23
CA THR A 118 -8.22 -7.53 -2.13
C THR A 118 -8.32 -8.56 -1.02
N GLY A 119 -8.16 -8.12 0.21
CA GLY A 119 -8.47 -8.89 1.40
C GLY A 119 -9.98 -8.85 1.71
N ILE A 120 -10.31 -8.72 2.98
CA ILE A 120 -11.69 -8.61 3.43
C ILE A 120 -12.20 -7.18 3.15
N ILE A 121 -13.14 -7.05 2.24
CA ILE A 121 -13.85 -5.79 1.97
C ILE A 121 -15.25 -5.90 2.57
N GLU A 122 -15.49 -5.12 3.61
CA GLU A 122 -16.79 -5.09 4.27
C GLU A 122 -17.87 -4.44 3.40
N ASN A 123 -19.11 -4.88 3.59
CA ASN A 123 -20.25 -4.24 2.95
C ASN A 123 -20.60 -2.96 3.71
N THR A 124 -20.32 -1.82 3.10
CA THR A 124 -20.59 -0.51 3.69
C THR A 124 -22.07 -0.10 3.64
N GLY A 125 -22.94 -0.90 3.01
CA GLY A 125 -24.41 -0.85 3.08
C GLY A 125 -25.08 0.34 2.41
N PHE A 126 -24.44 1.47 2.22
CA PHE A 126 -24.99 2.63 1.52
C PHE A 126 -24.68 2.57 0.03
N LYS A 127 -25.71 2.57 -0.81
CA LYS A 127 -25.57 2.59 -2.27
C LYS A 127 -25.57 4.03 -2.78
N ILE A 128 -24.47 4.41 -3.42
CA ILE A 128 -24.30 5.68 -4.11
C ILE A 128 -25.05 5.56 -5.45
N GLN A 129 -26.02 6.45 -5.69
CA GLN A 129 -26.92 6.33 -6.85
C GLN A 129 -26.17 6.46 -8.17
N SER A 130 -25.49 7.56 -8.39
CA SER A 130 -24.65 7.80 -9.57
C SER A 130 -23.58 8.80 -9.25
N ARG A 131 -22.40 8.60 -9.84
CA ARG A 131 -21.28 9.51 -9.67
C ARG A 131 -20.39 9.53 -10.90
N VAL A 132 -19.90 10.72 -11.23
CA VAL A 132 -18.84 10.95 -12.20
C VAL A 132 -17.65 11.52 -11.42
N GLU A 133 -16.52 10.83 -11.42
CA GLU A 133 -15.26 11.26 -10.84
C GLU A 133 -14.29 11.52 -12.00
N GLU A 134 -14.00 12.77 -12.29
CA GLU A 134 -13.19 13.18 -13.43
C GLU A 134 -11.82 13.63 -13.01
N ASN A 135 -10.75 13.03 -13.59
CA ASN A 135 -9.36 13.35 -13.31
C ASN A 135 -9.02 13.42 -11.81
N THR A 136 -9.63 12.54 -11.03
CA THR A 136 -9.53 12.46 -9.57
C THR A 136 -8.63 11.30 -9.18
N THR A 137 -7.89 11.39 -8.08
CA THR A 137 -7.12 10.23 -7.59
C THR A 137 -8.06 9.11 -7.15
N LEU A 138 -7.66 7.86 -7.36
CA LEU A 138 -8.47 6.72 -6.91
C LEU A 138 -8.69 6.75 -5.39
N PHE A 139 -7.71 7.24 -4.62
CA PHE A 139 -7.88 7.49 -3.19
C PHE A 139 -9.01 8.48 -2.90
N ASP A 140 -9.07 9.60 -3.63
CA ASP A 140 -10.10 10.62 -3.39
C ASP A 140 -11.48 10.10 -3.80
N MET A 141 -11.58 9.30 -4.88
CA MET A 141 -12.83 8.64 -5.27
C MET A 141 -13.34 7.73 -4.13
N ILE A 142 -12.46 6.90 -3.56
CA ILE A 142 -12.80 6.01 -2.45
C ILE A 142 -13.16 6.83 -1.21
N GLN A 143 -12.39 7.88 -0.90
CA GLN A 143 -12.67 8.74 0.25
C GLN A 143 -14.03 9.44 0.11
N ASN A 144 -14.36 9.95 -1.08
CA ASN A 144 -15.67 10.53 -1.37
C ASN A 144 -16.81 9.53 -1.11
N ALA A 145 -16.62 8.28 -1.56
CA ALA A 145 -17.60 7.23 -1.34
C ALA A 145 -17.77 6.85 0.14
N ILE A 146 -16.66 6.82 0.89
CA ILE A 146 -16.67 6.60 2.34
C ILE A 146 -17.36 7.77 3.05
N ASP A 147 -17.03 9.01 2.70
CA ASP A 147 -17.61 10.21 3.33
C ASP A 147 -19.14 10.26 3.09
N LEU A 148 -19.62 9.92 1.89
CA LEU A 148 -21.04 9.76 1.61
C LEU A 148 -21.69 8.65 2.46
N THR A 149 -21.00 7.55 2.66
CA THR A 149 -21.46 6.46 3.52
C THR A 149 -21.58 6.92 4.97
N VAL A 150 -20.56 7.62 5.49
CA VAL A 150 -20.58 8.19 6.85
C VAL A 150 -21.74 9.15 7.05
N GLN A 151 -22.01 10.03 6.07
CA GLN A 151 -23.12 10.99 6.14
C GLN A 151 -24.47 10.29 6.25
N ASN A 152 -24.66 9.19 5.55
CA ASN A 152 -25.94 8.48 5.46
C ASN A 152 -26.13 7.41 6.55
N ARG A 153 -25.07 6.71 6.96
CA ARG A 153 -25.14 5.60 7.91
C ARG A 153 -24.58 5.91 9.29
N LYS A 154 -23.79 6.98 9.42
CA LYS A 154 -23.05 7.33 10.65
C LYS A 154 -22.02 6.29 11.10
N GLU A 155 -21.56 5.43 10.18
CA GLU A 155 -20.54 4.39 10.39
C GLU A 155 -19.25 4.79 9.69
N LEU A 156 -18.12 4.67 10.38
CA LEU A 156 -16.80 5.01 9.87
C LEU A 156 -16.12 3.78 9.28
N TYR A 157 -15.66 3.88 8.06
CA TYR A 157 -14.86 2.88 7.37
C TYR A 157 -13.48 3.44 7.04
N VAL A 158 -12.47 2.58 7.03
CA VAL A 158 -11.08 2.92 6.72
C VAL A 158 -10.53 1.92 5.71
N LEU A 159 -9.82 2.41 4.71
CA LEU A 159 -9.08 1.59 3.76
C LEU A 159 -7.63 1.45 4.23
N TYR A 160 -7.14 0.22 4.27
CA TYR A 160 -5.73 -0.13 4.54
C TYR A 160 -5.35 -1.43 3.82
N ASP A 161 -4.05 -1.68 3.64
CA ASP A 161 -3.50 -2.91 3.07
C ASP A 161 -2.96 -3.85 4.18
#